data_4ecf378e3d5f70828cc9af7abaca694f
#
_entry.id   4ecf378e3d5f70828cc9af7abaca694f
#
_cell.length_a   1.000
_cell.length_b   1.000
_cell.length_c   1.000
_cell.angle_alpha   90.00
_cell.angle_beta   90.00
_cell.angle_gamma   90.00
#
_symmetry.space_group_name_H-M   'P 1'
#
loop_
_entity.id
_entity.type
_entity.pdbx_description
1 polymer ?
#
loop_
_entity_poly.entity_id
_entity_poly.type
_entity_poly.pdbx_seq_one_letter_code
_entity_poly.pdbx_strand_id
1 'polypeptide(L)'
;MRKSLLFLLNTLLAAATLCVVSCGIDDVDAEDGAIQFELYDTEGTLIEGLQSMKFGATTAYTLKSAFVTYTEVTAPAGWKCSVIPSSRSCTVTAPVASDLEAEAGGDITIAITSQAGRTMSYTLSVAALEESISLTFDGDATTKNHIFSYGKSLVFPFSCENTSSLEVEAPEGWTTETDLENSQLTVTAPMPDSQNPTLTGAVKVTPLSVRGTAGESSSISVELSTKMPVIQFAEPIDRFVFGEQRNIPCTMQYVDKCDITAPEGWTVELDIAASMLKVTAPAEGVGIPAGTVTLDAVSAEELTESFETQLSLKGIATGDDFVAFGKAVTEAAPLDEFMQEGT
;
A
#
# COMPACT_ATOMS: atom_id res chain seq x y z
N MET A 1 -18.44 22.38 3.09
CA MET A 1 -17.02 22.37 2.80
C MET A 1 -16.73 23.11 1.48
N ARG A 2 -16.90 24.40 1.42
CA ARG A 2 -16.69 25.22 0.19
C ARG A 2 -15.92 26.53 0.50
N LYS A 3 -15.24 26.60 1.63
CA LYS A 3 -14.57 27.84 2.09
C LYS A 3 -13.03 27.79 2.11
N SER A 4 -12.40 26.63 1.94
CA SER A 4 -10.93 26.51 1.96
C SER A 4 -10.27 26.71 0.58
N LEU A 5 -11.01 26.51 -0.50
CA LEU A 5 -10.47 26.66 -1.86
C LEU A 5 -10.35 28.14 -2.29
N LEU A 6 -11.03 29.05 -1.60
CA LEU A 6 -11.02 30.48 -1.93
C LEU A 6 -9.85 31.24 -1.29
N PHE A 7 -9.17 30.66 -0.32
CA PHE A 7 -8.07 31.32 0.38
C PHE A 7 -6.70 31.16 -0.31
N LEU A 8 -6.50 30.07 -1.05
CA LEU A 8 -5.27 29.84 -1.82
C LEU A 8 -5.23 30.63 -3.15
N LEU A 9 -6.39 30.99 -3.67
CA LEU A 9 -6.48 31.77 -4.93
C LEU A 9 -6.26 33.26 -4.73
N ASN A 10 -6.41 33.79 -3.51
CA ASN A 10 -6.29 35.22 -3.22
C ASN A 10 -4.90 35.69 -2.79
N THR A 11 -3.96 34.80 -2.53
CA THR A 11 -2.56 35.18 -2.20
C THR A 11 -1.65 35.26 -3.41
N LEU A 12 -2.09 34.76 -4.57
CA LEU A 12 -1.30 34.79 -5.81
C LEU A 12 -1.59 36.03 -6.71
N LEU A 13 -2.53 36.90 -6.31
CA LEU A 13 -2.98 38.00 -7.17
C LEU A 13 -2.42 39.38 -6.76
N ALA A 14 -1.40 39.44 -5.91
CA ALA A 14 -0.93 40.73 -5.34
C ALA A 14 0.48 41.14 -5.74
N ALA A 15 1.06 40.62 -6.82
CA ALA A 15 2.38 41.03 -7.28
C ALA A 15 2.49 41.35 -8.78
N ALA A 16 1.42 41.79 -9.42
CA ALA A 16 1.53 42.42 -10.73
C ALA A 16 1.69 43.93 -10.58
N THR A 17 2.84 44.39 -10.10
CA THR A 17 3.18 45.82 -10.17
C THR A 17 3.87 46.06 -11.49
N LEU A 18 3.13 46.64 -12.43
CA LEU A 18 3.71 47.19 -13.64
C LEU A 18 4.74 48.27 -13.26
N CYS A 19 6.00 47.94 -13.39
CA CYS A 19 7.03 48.97 -13.49
C CYS A 19 7.16 49.38 -14.95
N VAL A 20 6.30 50.30 -15.38
CA VAL A 20 6.58 51.09 -16.57
C VAL A 20 7.59 52.17 -16.15
N VAL A 21 8.86 51.88 -16.30
CA VAL A 21 9.90 52.91 -16.16
C VAL A 21 9.89 53.74 -17.45
N SER A 22 9.24 54.90 -17.39
CA SER A 22 9.42 55.94 -18.37
C SER A 22 10.87 56.48 -18.23
N CYS A 23 11.76 56.06 -19.08
CA CYS A 23 13.06 56.67 -19.19
C CYS A 23 12.95 57.95 -20.03
N GLY A 24 13.33 59.09 -19.44
CA GLY A 24 13.41 60.37 -20.15
C GLY A 24 14.40 60.26 -21.32
N ILE A 25 13.97 60.82 -22.45
CA ILE A 25 14.74 60.88 -23.70
C ILE A 25 15.72 62.05 -23.56
N ASP A 26 16.99 61.77 -23.28
CA ASP A 26 18.07 62.69 -23.60
C ASP A 26 18.66 62.29 -24.95
N ASP A 27 19.05 63.29 -25.75
CA ASP A 27 19.50 63.25 -27.14
C ASP A 27 20.27 61.98 -27.52
N VAL A 28 19.63 61.15 -28.33
CA VAL A 28 20.18 59.91 -28.86
C VAL A 28 20.89 60.21 -30.17
N ASP A 29 22.18 59.95 -30.22
CA ASP A 29 22.91 59.86 -31.49
C ASP A 29 22.21 58.85 -32.40
N ALA A 30 21.99 59.23 -33.67
CA ALA A 30 21.16 58.52 -34.62
C ALA A 30 21.59 57.05 -34.96
N GLU A 31 22.66 56.55 -34.35
CA GLU A 31 23.20 55.19 -34.59
C GLU A 31 22.86 54.18 -33.54
N ASP A 32 22.27 54.57 -32.39
CA ASP A 32 21.88 53.64 -31.33
C ASP A 32 20.43 53.90 -30.89
N GLY A 33 19.49 53.15 -31.45
CA GLY A 33 18.09 53.20 -31.10
C GLY A 33 17.81 52.67 -29.70
N ALA A 34 16.58 52.84 -29.22
CA ALA A 34 16.17 52.25 -27.96
C ALA A 34 16.28 50.70 -28.02
N ILE A 35 16.80 50.09 -26.93
CA ILE A 35 16.84 48.64 -26.82
C ILE A 35 15.42 48.11 -26.91
N GLN A 36 15.21 47.13 -27.81
CA GLN A 36 13.96 46.38 -27.91
C GLN A 36 14.25 44.92 -27.50
N PHE A 37 13.42 44.36 -26.63
CA PHE A 37 13.54 42.98 -26.22
C PHE A 37 12.14 42.49 -25.85
N GLU A 38 11.60 41.57 -26.64
CA GLU A 38 10.28 41.01 -26.46
C GLU A 38 10.33 39.51 -26.75
N LEU A 39 9.67 38.70 -25.91
CA LEU A 39 9.54 37.28 -26.11
C LEU A 39 8.14 36.96 -26.60
N TYR A 40 8.05 36.02 -27.53
CA TYR A 40 6.81 35.55 -28.12
C TYR A 40 6.75 34.01 -28.02
N ASP A 41 5.57 33.47 -27.81
CA ASP A 41 5.33 32.02 -27.90
C ASP A 41 5.43 31.51 -29.35
N THR A 42 5.18 30.22 -29.53
CA THR A 42 5.19 29.57 -30.86
C THR A 42 4.01 30.00 -31.75
N GLU A 43 2.98 30.60 -31.18
CA GLU A 43 1.79 31.12 -31.87
C GLU A 43 1.97 32.61 -32.25
N GLY A 44 3.01 33.22 -31.77
CA GLY A 44 3.32 34.64 -32.00
C GLY A 44 2.65 35.58 -31.03
N THR A 45 2.21 35.11 -29.88
CA THR A 45 1.65 35.90 -28.80
C THR A 45 2.76 36.45 -27.93
N LEU A 46 2.71 37.74 -27.58
CA LEU A 46 3.65 38.38 -26.66
C LEU A 46 3.55 37.71 -25.29
N ILE A 47 4.71 37.35 -24.73
CA ILE A 47 4.79 36.73 -23.39
C ILE A 47 4.61 37.82 -22.33
N GLU A 48 3.54 37.73 -21.60
CA GLU A 48 3.20 38.56 -20.45
C GLU A 48 2.83 37.67 -19.24
N GLY A 49 3.30 38.07 -18.04
CA GLY A 49 2.97 37.38 -16.79
C GLY A 49 3.69 36.05 -16.58
N LEU A 50 3.13 35.23 -15.68
CA LEU A 50 3.71 33.97 -15.23
C LEU A 50 3.64 32.90 -16.31
N GLN A 51 4.79 32.29 -16.61
CA GLN A 51 4.91 31.17 -17.52
C GLN A 51 4.99 29.87 -16.72
N SER A 52 3.96 29.03 -16.84
CA SER A 52 3.91 27.74 -16.17
C SER A 52 4.33 26.62 -17.11
N MET A 53 5.19 25.70 -16.64
CA MET A 53 5.61 24.53 -17.38
C MET A 53 5.81 23.35 -16.44
N LYS A 54 5.80 22.13 -16.96
CA LYS A 54 6.07 20.95 -16.14
C LYS A 54 7.54 20.92 -15.70
N PHE A 55 7.82 20.31 -14.56
CA PHE A 55 9.18 20.00 -14.14
C PHE A 55 9.92 19.25 -15.26
N GLY A 56 11.18 19.62 -15.53
CA GLY A 56 12.00 19.05 -16.58
C GLY A 56 11.66 19.50 -18.01
N ALA A 57 10.56 20.24 -18.20
CA ALA A 57 10.17 20.72 -19.51
C ALA A 57 11.10 21.84 -20.01
N THR A 58 11.25 21.91 -21.32
CA THR A 58 11.96 23.00 -22.01
C THR A 58 10.99 23.70 -22.96
N THR A 59 10.91 25.02 -22.82
CA THR A 59 10.08 25.85 -23.67
C THR A 59 10.98 26.82 -24.45
N ALA A 60 10.70 26.93 -25.74
CA ALA A 60 11.41 27.87 -26.63
C ALA A 60 10.50 29.05 -26.96
N TYR A 61 11.04 30.22 -26.85
CA TYR A 61 10.37 31.47 -27.20
C TYR A 61 11.09 32.13 -28.40
N THR A 62 10.33 32.79 -29.24
CA THR A 62 10.87 33.63 -30.32
C THR A 62 11.23 35.00 -29.74
N LEU A 63 12.47 35.37 -29.89
CA LEU A 63 12.96 36.67 -29.47
C LEU A 63 12.88 37.71 -30.60
N LYS A 64 12.18 38.82 -30.35
CA LYS A 64 12.32 40.03 -31.12
C LYS A 64 13.22 41.00 -30.37
N SER A 65 14.35 41.35 -30.95
CA SER A 65 15.32 42.23 -30.32
C SER A 65 15.95 43.18 -31.32
N ALA A 66 16.20 44.41 -30.88
CA ALA A 66 16.97 45.40 -31.61
C ALA A 66 17.96 46.09 -30.67
N PHE A 67 19.14 46.46 -31.19
CA PHE A 67 20.19 47.12 -30.46
C PHE A 67 20.73 46.33 -29.25
N VAL A 68 20.67 44.99 -29.30
CA VAL A 68 21.17 44.07 -28.26
C VAL A 68 22.55 43.56 -28.67
N THR A 69 23.57 43.80 -27.85
CA THR A 69 24.92 43.30 -28.06
C THR A 69 25.29 42.18 -27.12
N TYR A 70 24.86 42.30 -25.86
CA TYR A 70 25.15 41.33 -24.83
C TYR A 70 23.93 41.09 -23.94
N THR A 71 23.76 39.85 -23.47
CA THR A 71 22.76 39.48 -22.51
C THR A 71 23.37 38.66 -21.38
N GLU A 72 23.03 38.98 -20.15
CA GLU A 72 23.37 38.21 -18.96
C GLU A 72 22.10 37.73 -18.30
N VAL A 73 22.05 36.44 -17.94
CA VAL A 73 20.84 35.80 -17.38
C VAL A 73 21.10 35.41 -15.95
N THR A 74 20.20 35.81 -15.07
CA THR A 74 20.08 35.33 -13.70
C THR A 74 18.79 34.59 -13.58
N ALA A 75 18.81 33.30 -13.14
CA ALA A 75 17.66 32.46 -13.01
C ALA A 75 17.55 31.89 -11.57
N PRO A 76 16.36 31.50 -11.11
CA PRO A 76 16.20 30.80 -9.86
C PRO A 76 16.97 29.47 -9.84
N ALA A 77 17.24 28.96 -8.66
CA ALA A 77 18.00 27.71 -8.50
C ALA A 77 17.40 26.57 -9.31
N GLY A 78 18.23 25.83 -10.06
CA GLY A 78 17.82 24.72 -10.92
C GLY A 78 17.25 25.11 -12.29
N TRP A 79 16.79 26.34 -12.49
CA TRP A 79 16.30 26.83 -13.77
C TRP A 79 17.47 27.15 -14.73
N LYS A 80 17.26 26.92 -16.01
CA LYS A 80 18.20 27.27 -17.07
C LYS A 80 17.50 28.14 -18.09
N CYS A 81 18.14 29.23 -18.44
CA CYS A 81 17.69 30.10 -19.52
C CYS A 81 18.86 30.43 -20.45
N SER A 82 18.63 30.31 -21.73
CA SER A 82 19.60 30.65 -22.77
C SER A 82 18.98 31.64 -23.75
N VAL A 83 19.60 32.78 -23.90
CA VAL A 83 19.17 33.84 -24.81
C VAL A 83 20.22 33.99 -25.92
N ILE A 84 19.78 33.81 -27.18
CA ILE A 84 20.67 33.90 -28.34
C ILE A 84 20.05 34.91 -29.33
N PRO A 85 20.45 36.18 -29.21
CA PRO A 85 19.89 37.26 -30.06
C PRO A 85 20.11 37.01 -31.57
N SER A 86 21.27 36.45 -31.97
CA SER A 86 21.58 36.16 -33.37
C SER A 86 20.66 35.13 -34.01
N SER A 87 20.17 34.16 -33.26
CA SER A 87 19.18 33.14 -33.69
C SER A 87 17.74 33.54 -33.35
N ARG A 88 17.54 34.69 -32.74
CA ARG A 88 16.22 35.16 -32.28
C ARG A 88 15.50 34.15 -31.38
N SER A 89 16.24 33.52 -30.50
CA SER A 89 15.69 32.48 -29.62
C SER A 89 16.00 32.74 -28.15
N CYS A 90 15.03 32.41 -27.32
CA CYS A 90 15.17 32.27 -25.88
C CYS A 90 14.63 30.92 -25.47
N THR A 91 15.42 30.15 -24.74
CA THR A 91 15.00 28.81 -24.27
C THR A 91 15.06 28.78 -22.77
N VAL A 92 13.97 28.33 -22.15
CA VAL A 92 13.85 28.18 -20.71
C VAL A 92 13.60 26.70 -20.39
N THR A 93 14.38 26.16 -19.46
CA THR A 93 14.23 24.78 -18.98
C THR A 93 13.94 24.82 -17.49
N ALA A 94 12.83 24.21 -17.11
CA ALA A 94 12.46 24.00 -15.72
C ALA A 94 13.40 22.96 -15.05
N PRO A 95 13.64 23.05 -13.75
CA PRO A 95 14.38 22.02 -13.01
C PRO A 95 13.67 20.68 -13.08
N VAL A 96 14.40 19.58 -12.84
CA VAL A 96 13.78 18.27 -12.68
C VAL A 96 13.12 18.16 -11.30
N ALA A 97 12.00 17.45 -11.20
CA ALA A 97 11.26 17.33 -9.95
C ALA A 97 12.07 16.71 -8.80
N SER A 98 13.01 15.82 -9.12
CA SER A 98 13.90 15.16 -8.15
C SER A 98 15.01 16.07 -7.59
N ASP A 99 15.24 17.24 -8.18
CA ASP A 99 16.18 18.24 -7.66
C ASP A 99 15.48 19.07 -6.58
N LEU A 100 15.60 18.64 -5.33
CA LEU A 100 14.93 19.28 -4.17
C LEU A 100 15.55 20.63 -3.79
N GLU A 101 16.79 20.93 -4.24
CA GLU A 101 17.44 22.21 -4.03
C GLU A 101 16.96 23.27 -5.04
N ALA A 102 16.31 22.83 -6.11
CA ALA A 102 15.78 23.72 -7.12
C ALA A 102 14.50 24.42 -6.65
N GLU A 103 14.38 25.69 -6.99
CA GLU A 103 13.18 26.47 -6.75
C GLU A 103 12.07 26.11 -7.75
N ALA A 104 10.85 25.90 -7.25
CA ALA A 104 9.70 25.59 -8.09
C ALA A 104 9.24 26.76 -8.98
N GLY A 105 9.75 27.96 -8.74
CA GLY A 105 9.44 29.14 -9.56
C GLY A 105 10.21 30.36 -9.08
N GLY A 106 10.03 31.45 -9.79
CA GLY A 106 10.68 32.72 -9.49
C GLY A 106 10.84 33.58 -10.75
N ASP A 107 11.70 34.54 -10.68
CA ASP A 107 11.95 35.47 -11.77
C ASP A 107 13.29 35.19 -12.45
N ILE A 108 13.25 34.97 -13.76
CA ILE A 108 14.42 34.97 -14.63
C ILE A 108 14.65 36.41 -15.07
N THR A 109 15.77 36.98 -14.67
CA THR A 109 16.17 38.34 -15.04
C THR A 109 17.17 38.28 -16.17
N ILE A 110 16.90 38.97 -17.26
CA ILE A 110 17.79 39.10 -18.42
C ILE A 110 18.27 40.54 -18.46
N ALA A 111 19.52 40.77 -18.08
CA ALA A 111 20.18 42.07 -18.24
C ALA A 111 20.68 42.18 -19.68
N ILE A 112 20.34 43.27 -20.33
CA ILE A 112 20.57 43.51 -21.76
C ILE A 112 21.44 44.75 -21.92
N THR A 113 22.46 44.63 -22.71
CA THR A 113 23.39 45.76 -22.98
C THR A 113 23.48 46.02 -24.48
N SER A 114 23.37 47.26 -24.86
CA SER A 114 23.57 47.71 -26.24
C SER A 114 25.02 48.02 -26.57
N GLN A 115 25.32 48.27 -27.82
CA GLN A 115 26.67 48.64 -28.27
C GLN A 115 27.13 50.00 -27.68
N ALA A 116 26.23 50.91 -27.41
CA ALA A 116 26.50 52.17 -26.74
C ALA A 116 26.62 52.05 -25.21
N GLY A 117 26.57 50.84 -24.64
CA GLY A 117 26.64 50.59 -23.22
C GLY A 117 25.38 50.92 -22.43
N ARG A 118 24.26 51.15 -23.09
CA ARG A 118 22.94 51.26 -22.42
C ARG A 118 22.51 49.92 -21.91
N THR A 119 21.81 49.90 -20.78
CA THR A 119 21.31 48.69 -20.16
C THR A 119 19.80 48.70 -20.02
N MET A 120 19.18 47.51 -20.15
CA MET A 120 17.77 47.25 -19.90
C MET A 120 17.65 45.93 -19.15
N SER A 121 16.65 45.81 -18.32
CA SER A 121 16.31 44.54 -17.67
C SER A 121 14.96 44.03 -18.16
N TYR A 122 14.89 42.76 -18.54
CA TYR A 122 13.65 42.04 -18.84
C TYR A 122 13.46 40.95 -17.80
N THR A 123 12.26 40.84 -17.26
CA THR A 123 11.91 39.84 -16.26
C THR A 123 10.87 38.88 -16.81
N LEU A 124 11.15 37.60 -16.71
CA LEU A 124 10.27 36.52 -17.06
C LEU A 124 9.95 35.70 -15.80
N SER A 125 8.73 35.82 -15.31
CA SER A 125 8.27 35.04 -14.18
C SER A 125 7.94 33.61 -14.62
N VAL A 126 8.43 32.58 -13.91
CA VAL A 126 8.31 31.17 -14.25
C VAL A 126 7.83 30.35 -13.07
N ALA A 127 7.07 29.29 -13.34
CA ALA A 127 6.69 28.28 -12.34
C ALA A 127 6.75 26.88 -12.95
N ALA A 128 7.33 25.95 -12.21
CA ALA A 128 7.32 24.53 -12.52
C ALA A 128 6.12 23.86 -11.82
N LEU A 129 5.35 23.13 -12.58
CA LEU A 129 4.16 22.41 -12.11
C LEU A 129 4.48 20.93 -12.00
N GLU A 130 4.10 20.33 -10.90
CA GLU A 130 4.11 18.87 -10.76
C GLU A 130 3.00 18.25 -11.63
N GLU A 131 3.25 17.04 -12.09
CA GLU A 131 2.23 16.23 -12.74
C GLU A 131 1.22 15.73 -11.69
N SER A 132 0.02 15.37 -12.16
CA SER A 132 -1.04 14.85 -11.29
C SER A 132 -0.54 13.61 -10.55
N ILE A 133 -0.68 13.63 -9.23
CA ILE A 133 -0.34 12.51 -8.36
C ILE A 133 -1.61 11.70 -8.18
N SER A 134 -1.54 10.40 -8.42
CA SER A 134 -2.69 9.52 -8.26
C SER A 134 -2.34 8.22 -7.54
N LEU A 135 -3.32 7.69 -6.83
CA LEU A 135 -3.31 6.37 -6.20
C LEU A 135 -4.67 5.73 -6.44
N THR A 136 -4.66 4.51 -6.95
CA THR A 136 -5.87 3.72 -7.18
C THR A 136 -5.64 2.31 -6.67
N PHE A 137 -6.47 1.85 -5.76
CA PHE A 137 -6.47 0.47 -5.28
C PHE A 137 -7.27 -0.43 -6.23
N ASP A 138 -6.78 -1.65 -6.43
CA ASP A 138 -7.43 -2.64 -7.27
C ASP A 138 -8.67 -3.25 -6.60
N GLY A 139 -9.64 -3.66 -7.41
CA GLY A 139 -10.83 -4.39 -6.97
C GLY A 139 -11.69 -3.59 -5.98
N ASP A 140 -12.10 -4.26 -4.90
CA ASP A 140 -13.07 -3.73 -3.91
C ASP A 140 -12.40 -3.07 -2.70
N ALA A 141 -11.09 -2.82 -2.74
CA ALA A 141 -10.31 -2.37 -1.58
C ALA A 141 -10.90 -1.14 -0.86
N THR A 142 -11.39 -0.16 -1.62
CA THR A 142 -11.94 1.10 -1.07
C THR A 142 -13.46 1.11 -0.97
N THR A 143 -14.16 0.11 -1.52
CA THR A 143 -15.64 0.07 -1.58
C THR A 143 -16.24 -0.96 -0.64
N LYS A 144 -15.44 -1.93 -0.17
CA LYS A 144 -15.85 -3.02 0.71
C LYS A 144 -15.28 -2.81 2.11
N ASN A 145 -16.00 -3.27 3.13
CA ASN A 145 -15.47 -3.42 4.47
C ASN A 145 -14.69 -4.74 4.56
N HIS A 146 -13.43 -4.67 4.99
CA HIS A 146 -12.54 -5.82 5.08
C HIS A 146 -12.49 -6.33 6.51
N ILE A 147 -12.92 -7.56 6.70
CA ILE A 147 -13.00 -8.20 8.02
C ILE A 147 -11.73 -9.00 8.27
N PHE A 148 -11.10 -8.75 9.40
CA PHE A 148 -9.86 -9.39 9.81
C PHE A 148 -10.05 -10.19 11.09
N SER A 149 -9.31 -11.28 11.24
CA SER A 149 -9.04 -11.88 12.54
C SER A 149 -7.77 -11.31 13.16
N TYR A 150 -7.62 -11.51 14.48
CA TYR A 150 -6.44 -11.05 15.21
C TYR A 150 -5.12 -11.52 14.55
N GLY A 151 -4.18 -10.59 14.38
CA GLY A 151 -2.84 -10.86 13.83
C GLY A 151 -2.80 -11.25 12.35
N LYS A 152 -3.94 -11.27 11.65
CA LYS A 152 -3.98 -11.59 10.22
C LYS A 152 -3.71 -10.35 9.37
N SER A 153 -3.12 -10.59 8.20
CA SER A 153 -2.77 -9.55 7.22
C SER A 153 -3.51 -9.77 5.93
N LEU A 154 -3.92 -8.66 5.30
CA LEU A 154 -4.41 -8.64 3.92
C LEU A 154 -3.52 -7.72 3.09
N VAL A 155 -3.33 -8.10 1.83
CA VAL A 155 -2.54 -7.34 0.87
C VAL A 155 -3.49 -6.67 -0.11
N PHE A 156 -3.32 -5.36 -0.29
CA PHE A 156 -4.09 -4.52 -1.20
C PHE A 156 -3.19 -4.04 -2.33
N PRO A 157 -3.31 -4.61 -3.52
CA PRO A 157 -2.62 -4.13 -4.69
C PRO A 157 -3.12 -2.73 -5.08
N PHE A 158 -2.23 -1.90 -5.61
CA PHE A 158 -2.57 -0.58 -6.09
C PHE A 158 -1.76 -0.20 -7.34
N SER A 159 -2.19 0.84 -8.02
CA SER A 159 -1.42 1.55 -9.03
C SER A 159 -1.27 3.01 -8.63
N CYS A 160 -0.13 3.61 -8.95
CA CYS A 160 0.12 5.01 -8.66
C CYS A 160 0.89 5.68 -9.80
N GLU A 161 0.65 6.99 -9.97
CA GLU A 161 1.38 7.82 -10.94
C GLU A 161 2.00 9.01 -10.22
N ASN A 162 3.24 9.35 -10.58
CA ASN A 162 4.01 10.47 -10.03
C ASN A 162 4.14 10.47 -8.50
N THR A 163 4.08 9.27 -7.90
CA THR A 163 4.13 9.03 -6.45
C THR A 163 5.51 8.50 -6.08
N SER A 164 6.15 9.10 -5.09
CA SER A 164 7.45 8.69 -4.54
C SER A 164 7.35 8.00 -3.19
N SER A 165 6.29 8.28 -2.44
CA SER A 165 6.00 7.65 -1.15
C SER A 165 4.51 7.68 -0.85
N LEU A 166 4.08 6.84 0.10
CA LEU A 166 2.73 6.85 0.63
C LEU A 166 2.78 7.24 2.11
N GLU A 167 1.95 8.19 2.51
CA GLU A 167 1.66 8.46 3.91
C GLU A 167 0.44 7.64 4.31
N VAL A 168 0.59 6.79 5.35
CA VAL A 168 -0.48 5.88 5.77
C VAL A 168 -0.85 6.16 7.21
N GLU A 169 -2.12 6.47 7.42
CA GLU A 169 -2.74 6.64 8.74
C GLU A 169 -3.60 5.40 9.02
N ALA A 170 -3.21 4.61 10.02
CA ALA A 170 -3.95 3.42 10.43
C ALA A 170 -4.66 3.63 11.79
N PRO A 171 -5.77 2.90 12.06
CA PRO A 171 -6.40 2.93 13.38
C PRO A 171 -5.48 2.39 14.47
N GLU A 172 -5.76 2.72 15.73
CA GLU A 172 -4.95 2.28 16.86
C GLU A 172 -4.89 0.76 16.98
N GLY A 173 -3.66 0.23 17.10
CA GLY A 173 -3.36 -1.20 17.16
C GLY A 173 -3.17 -1.88 15.80
N TRP A 174 -3.59 -1.25 14.70
CA TRP A 174 -3.35 -1.74 13.35
C TRP A 174 -1.98 -1.34 12.85
N THR A 175 -1.37 -2.19 12.03
CA THR A 175 -0.07 -1.90 11.42
C THR A 175 -0.15 -2.01 9.90
N THR A 176 0.68 -1.24 9.22
CA THR A 176 0.72 -1.21 7.76
C THR A 176 2.15 -1.27 7.26
N GLU A 177 2.35 -1.95 6.14
CA GLU A 177 3.61 -2.00 5.41
C GLU A 177 3.36 -1.68 3.94
N THR A 178 4.15 -0.78 3.38
CA THR A 178 4.04 -0.31 2.00
C THR A 178 5.20 -0.83 1.18
N ASP A 179 4.91 -1.48 0.07
CA ASP A 179 5.88 -1.91 -0.93
C ASP A 179 5.55 -1.23 -2.27
N LEU A 180 6.24 -0.13 -2.54
CA LEU A 180 6.07 0.64 -3.79
C LEU A 180 6.62 -0.09 -5.00
N GLU A 181 7.65 -0.94 -4.84
CA GLU A 181 8.26 -1.67 -5.96
C GLU A 181 7.29 -2.73 -6.50
N ASN A 182 6.57 -3.42 -5.61
CA ASN A 182 5.56 -4.40 -5.97
C ASN A 182 4.14 -3.82 -5.99
N SER A 183 3.98 -2.53 -5.72
CA SER A 183 2.69 -1.82 -5.69
C SER A 183 1.68 -2.49 -4.74
N GLN A 184 2.10 -2.73 -3.50
CA GLN A 184 1.30 -3.41 -2.49
C GLN A 184 1.29 -2.65 -1.16
N LEU A 185 0.12 -2.61 -0.55
CA LEU A 185 -0.08 -2.19 0.84
C LEU A 185 -0.54 -3.41 1.65
N THR A 186 0.23 -3.80 2.64
CA THR A 186 -0.17 -4.82 3.61
C THR A 186 -0.75 -4.16 4.83
N VAL A 187 -1.96 -4.56 5.21
CA VAL A 187 -2.62 -4.13 6.45
C VAL A 187 -2.71 -5.33 7.37
N THR A 188 -2.25 -5.18 8.61
CA THR A 188 -2.26 -6.23 9.63
C THR A 188 -3.12 -5.82 10.81
N ALA A 189 -4.04 -6.69 11.18
CA ALA A 189 -4.91 -6.52 12.33
C ALA A 189 -4.14 -6.58 13.66
N PRO A 190 -4.66 -5.96 14.73
CA PRO A 190 -4.08 -6.02 16.06
C PRO A 190 -3.86 -7.45 16.53
N MET A 191 -2.87 -7.67 17.39
CA MET A 191 -2.66 -8.94 18.06
C MET A 191 -3.65 -9.12 19.22
N PRO A 192 -3.95 -10.36 19.66
CA PRO A 192 -4.92 -10.62 20.73
C PRO A 192 -4.58 -9.98 22.09
N ASP A 193 -3.30 -9.72 22.33
CA ASP A 193 -2.77 -9.09 23.55
C ASP A 193 -2.66 -7.56 23.47
N SER A 194 -3.05 -6.97 22.34
CA SER A 194 -3.06 -5.52 22.15
C SER A 194 -4.02 -4.85 23.13
N GLN A 195 -3.55 -3.80 23.80
CA GLN A 195 -4.39 -3.05 24.74
C GLN A 195 -5.33 -2.10 23.96
N ASN A 196 -6.64 -2.31 24.13
CA ASN A 196 -7.70 -1.45 23.57
C ASN A 196 -7.55 -1.18 22.04
N PRO A 197 -7.45 -2.20 21.19
CA PRO A 197 -7.35 -1.96 19.75
C PRO A 197 -8.66 -1.38 19.22
N THR A 198 -8.55 -0.53 18.20
CA THR A 198 -9.74 -0.06 17.46
C THR A 198 -10.33 -1.21 16.66
N LEU A 199 -11.58 -1.60 16.97
CA LEU A 199 -12.24 -2.74 16.31
C LEU A 199 -12.71 -2.41 14.88
N THR A 200 -13.08 -1.15 14.62
CA THR A 200 -13.53 -0.70 13.30
C THR A 200 -12.89 0.63 12.97
N GLY A 201 -12.46 0.81 11.73
CA GLY A 201 -11.82 2.05 11.32
C GLY A 201 -11.55 2.11 9.82
N ALA A 202 -10.71 3.03 9.44
CA ALA A 202 -10.24 3.15 8.07
C ALA A 202 -8.72 3.40 8.04
N VAL A 203 -8.05 2.69 7.17
CA VAL A 203 -6.66 2.97 6.81
C VAL A 203 -6.70 4.00 5.69
N LYS A 204 -6.21 5.21 5.99
CA LYS A 204 -6.15 6.30 5.02
C LYS A 204 -4.77 6.34 4.39
N VAL A 205 -4.72 6.41 3.07
CA VAL A 205 -3.48 6.39 2.30
C VAL A 205 -3.43 7.62 1.40
N THR A 206 -2.37 8.41 1.56
CA THR A 206 -2.16 9.64 0.79
C THR A 206 -0.88 9.50 -0.03
N PRO A 207 -0.95 9.55 -1.36
CA PRO A 207 0.23 9.52 -2.20
C PRO A 207 0.96 10.87 -2.15
N LEU A 208 2.29 10.82 -2.06
CA LEU A 208 3.14 12.00 -2.05
C LEU A 208 4.08 11.99 -3.26
N SER A 209 4.25 13.16 -3.89
CA SER A 209 5.27 13.35 -4.92
C SER A 209 6.68 13.31 -4.34
N VAL A 210 7.68 13.33 -5.21
CA VAL A 210 9.08 13.46 -4.79
C VAL A 210 9.36 14.78 -4.04
N ARG A 211 8.56 15.80 -4.24
CA ARG A 211 8.65 17.10 -3.54
C ARG A 211 7.74 17.19 -2.31
N GLY A 212 7.05 16.12 -1.96
CA GLY A 212 6.15 16.07 -0.79
C GLY A 212 4.76 16.65 -1.04
N THR A 213 4.41 16.96 -2.29
CA THR A 213 3.02 17.37 -2.61
C THR A 213 2.11 16.17 -2.46
N ALA A 214 0.99 16.37 -1.74
CA ALA A 214 0.00 15.33 -1.51
C ALA A 214 -1.00 15.25 -2.66
N GLY A 215 -1.28 14.03 -3.12
CA GLY A 215 -2.40 13.72 -4.00
C GLY A 215 -3.70 13.49 -3.23
N GLU A 216 -4.72 12.99 -3.91
CA GLU A 216 -6.00 12.63 -3.29
C GLU A 216 -5.84 11.37 -2.44
N SER A 217 -6.34 11.43 -1.19
CA SER A 217 -6.27 10.29 -0.27
C SER A 217 -7.33 9.26 -0.57
N SER A 218 -6.98 7.99 -0.46
CA SER A 218 -7.89 6.84 -0.49
C SER A 218 -8.05 6.24 0.90
N SER A 219 -9.18 5.57 1.16
CA SER A 219 -9.46 4.95 2.46
C SER A 219 -9.93 3.51 2.29
N ILE A 220 -9.36 2.60 3.09
CA ILE A 220 -9.73 1.19 3.15
C ILE A 220 -10.42 0.96 4.48
N SER A 221 -11.69 0.53 4.45
CA SER A 221 -12.45 0.23 5.66
C SER A 221 -12.02 -1.11 6.23
N VAL A 222 -11.68 -1.15 7.51
CA VAL A 222 -11.22 -2.34 8.22
C VAL A 222 -12.07 -2.61 9.46
N GLU A 223 -12.31 -3.87 9.73
CA GLU A 223 -13.06 -4.36 10.89
C GLU A 223 -12.37 -5.57 11.49
N LEU A 224 -12.12 -5.54 12.78
CA LEU A 224 -11.60 -6.68 13.54
C LEU A 224 -12.76 -7.52 14.03
N SER A 225 -12.93 -8.71 13.47
CA SER A 225 -13.96 -9.64 13.95
C SER A 225 -13.46 -10.45 15.13
N THR A 226 -14.31 -10.57 16.12
CA THR A 226 -14.12 -11.47 17.26
C THR A 226 -14.88 -12.80 17.09
N LYS A 227 -15.57 -12.99 15.97
CA LYS A 227 -16.38 -14.18 15.69
C LYS A 227 -15.57 -15.28 14.99
N MET A 228 -14.44 -15.63 15.59
CA MET A 228 -13.64 -16.76 15.14
C MET A 228 -14.40 -18.08 15.31
N PRO A 229 -14.30 -19.01 14.36
CA PRO A 229 -14.83 -20.36 14.54
C PRO A 229 -14.28 -21.01 15.80
N VAL A 230 -15.11 -21.72 16.55
CA VAL A 230 -14.70 -22.52 17.69
C VAL A 230 -15.34 -23.89 17.57
N ILE A 231 -14.55 -24.95 17.72
CA ILE A 231 -15.02 -26.34 17.83
C ILE A 231 -14.35 -26.94 19.06
N GLN A 232 -15.17 -27.43 20.00
CA GLN A 232 -14.71 -28.10 21.21
C GLN A 232 -15.41 -29.46 21.36
N PHE A 233 -14.63 -30.49 21.55
CA PHE A 233 -15.14 -31.84 21.80
C PHE A 233 -15.30 -32.08 23.30
N ALA A 234 -16.44 -32.67 23.70
CA ALA A 234 -16.74 -32.96 25.10
C ALA A 234 -15.84 -34.06 25.69
N GLU A 235 -15.37 -34.94 24.83
CA GLU A 235 -14.58 -36.13 25.22
C GLU A 235 -13.44 -36.35 24.19
N PRO A 236 -12.35 -37.04 24.57
CA PRO A 236 -11.33 -37.50 23.63
C PRO A 236 -11.92 -38.41 22.55
N ILE A 237 -11.50 -38.22 21.31
CA ILE A 237 -11.97 -38.96 20.13
C ILE A 237 -11.00 -40.12 19.85
N ASP A 238 -10.90 -41.05 20.75
CA ASP A 238 -9.97 -42.18 20.65
C ASP A 238 -10.67 -43.53 20.88
N ARG A 239 -9.93 -44.64 20.71
CA ARG A 239 -10.32 -45.99 21.04
C ARG A 239 -11.54 -46.50 20.31
N PHE A 240 -11.59 -46.35 19.01
CA PHE A 240 -12.59 -46.99 18.15
C PHE A 240 -12.30 -48.50 17.96
N VAL A 241 -13.31 -49.28 17.70
CA VAL A 241 -13.14 -50.61 17.12
C VAL A 241 -13.26 -50.57 15.60
N PHE A 242 -12.73 -51.55 14.88
CA PHE A 242 -12.85 -51.61 13.43
C PHE A 242 -14.29 -51.49 12.94
N GLY A 243 -14.54 -50.62 11.98
CA GLY A 243 -15.85 -50.35 11.39
C GLY A 243 -16.85 -49.66 12.33
N GLU A 244 -16.44 -49.24 13.52
CA GLU A 244 -17.30 -48.55 14.47
C GLU A 244 -17.65 -47.15 13.96
N GLN A 245 -18.92 -46.79 14.09
CA GLN A 245 -19.42 -45.46 13.84
C GLN A 245 -19.83 -44.80 15.16
N ARG A 246 -19.33 -43.62 15.42
CA ARG A 246 -19.70 -42.79 16.58
C ARG A 246 -20.18 -41.43 16.15
N ASN A 247 -21.16 -40.89 16.86
CA ASN A 247 -21.58 -39.51 16.82
C ASN A 247 -21.08 -38.84 18.09
N ILE A 248 -20.13 -37.91 17.93
CA ILE A 248 -19.44 -37.26 19.04
C ILE A 248 -19.99 -35.85 19.18
N PRO A 249 -20.64 -35.54 20.33
CA PRO A 249 -21.12 -34.19 20.58
C PRO A 249 -19.96 -33.18 20.63
N CYS A 250 -20.17 -32.03 20.01
CA CYS A 250 -19.23 -30.95 20.08
C CYS A 250 -19.94 -29.61 20.31
N THR A 251 -19.28 -28.70 20.96
CA THR A 251 -19.75 -27.32 21.06
C THR A 251 -19.15 -26.54 19.93
N MET A 252 -19.98 -25.84 19.16
CA MET A 252 -19.55 -25.03 18.04
C MET A 252 -20.06 -23.59 18.21
N GLN A 253 -19.19 -22.63 17.87
CA GLN A 253 -19.56 -21.22 17.78
C GLN A 253 -18.99 -20.65 16.48
N TYR A 254 -19.77 -19.84 15.78
CA TYR A 254 -19.38 -19.14 14.56
C TYR A 254 -18.86 -20.04 13.43
N VAL A 255 -19.27 -21.31 13.37
CA VAL A 255 -18.92 -22.25 12.29
C VAL A 255 -20.06 -22.24 11.26
N ASP A 256 -19.77 -21.77 10.04
CA ASP A 256 -20.69 -21.78 8.89
C ASP A 256 -20.39 -22.95 7.95
N LYS A 257 -19.10 -23.21 7.73
CA LYS A 257 -18.57 -24.29 6.89
C LYS A 257 -17.37 -24.94 7.55
N CYS A 258 -17.07 -26.17 7.15
CA CYS A 258 -15.89 -26.87 7.63
C CYS A 258 -15.39 -27.85 6.57
N ASP A 259 -14.15 -27.70 6.15
CA ASP A 259 -13.45 -28.68 5.34
C ASP A 259 -12.71 -29.66 6.25
N ILE A 260 -12.79 -30.97 5.92
CA ILE A 260 -12.27 -32.02 6.78
C ILE A 260 -11.24 -32.85 6.04
N THR A 261 -10.05 -32.95 6.62
CA THR A 261 -9.00 -33.88 6.20
C THR A 261 -8.88 -35.01 7.21
N ALA A 262 -9.24 -36.21 6.78
CA ALA A 262 -9.22 -37.41 7.63
C ALA A 262 -8.08 -38.37 7.23
N PRO A 263 -7.56 -39.18 8.17
CA PRO A 263 -6.57 -40.22 7.88
C PRO A 263 -7.13 -41.28 6.93
N GLU A 264 -6.25 -41.99 6.24
CA GLU A 264 -6.61 -43.04 5.30
C GLU A 264 -7.50 -44.13 5.95
N GLY A 265 -8.63 -44.42 5.32
CA GLY A 265 -9.61 -45.41 5.78
C GLY A 265 -10.63 -44.88 6.81
N TRP A 266 -10.40 -43.71 7.40
CA TRP A 266 -11.36 -43.07 8.29
C TRP A 266 -12.34 -42.21 7.48
N THR A 267 -13.62 -42.21 7.90
CA THR A 267 -14.61 -41.26 7.36
C THR A 267 -15.05 -40.34 8.48
N VAL A 268 -14.95 -39.04 8.24
CA VAL A 268 -15.28 -38.00 9.23
C VAL A 268 -16.22 -36.98 8.58
N GLU A 269 -17.33 -36.68 9.20
CA GLU A 269 -18.31 -35.70 8.76
C GLU A 269 -18.71 -34.79 9.94
N LEU A 270 -18.79 -33.49 9.75
CA LEU A 270 -19.27 -32.55 10.74
C LEU A 270 -20.70 -32.13 10.39
N ASP A 271 -21.64 -32.48 11.27
CA ASP A 271 -23.04 -32.02 11.22
C ASP A 271 -23.16 -30.76 12.06
N ILE A 272 -23.01 -29.59 11.40
CA ILE A 272 -23.04 -28.28 12.06
C ILE A 272 -24.39 -28.04 12.72
N ALA A 273 -25.49 -28.41 12.05
CA ALA A 273 -26.85 -28.20 12.57
C ALA A 273 -27.15 -29.05 13.83
N ALA A 274 -26.62 -30.27 13.87
CA ALA A 274 -26.80 -31.17 15.02
C ALA A 274 -25.70 -30.99 16.09
N SER A 275 -24.66 -30.19 15.83
CA SER A 275 -23.47 -30.05 16.68
C SER A 275 -22.81 -31.42 16.98
N MET A 276 -22.57 -32.21 15.94
CA MET A 276 -22.05 -33.57 16.03
C MET A 276 -20.96 -33.84 15.03
N LEU A 277 -19.85 -34.44 15.47
CA LEU A 277 -18.84 -35.02 14.60
C LEU A 277 -19.16 -36.53 14.42
N LYS A 278 -19.44 -36.94 13.20
CA LYS A 278 -19.66 -38.34 12.83
C LYS A 278 -18.34 -38.95 12.38
N VAL A 279 -17.87 -39.95 13.09
CA VAL A 279 -16.60 -40.62 12.79
C VAL A 279 -16.88 -42.11 12.55
N THR A 280 -16.39 -42.61 11.42
CA THR A 280 -16.41 -44.05 11.11
C THR A 280 -14.96 -44.54 11.03
N ALA A 281 -14.62 -45.50 11.86
CA ALA A 281 -13.33 -46.15 11.88
C ALA A 281 -13.14 -47.06 10.64
N PRO A 282 -11.86 -47.27 10.18
CA PRO A 282 -11.61 -48.17 9.07
C PRO A 282 -12.05 -49.60 9.35
N ALA A 283 -12.37 -50.33 8.29
CA ALA A 283 -12.57 -51.78 8.40
C ALA A 283 -11.23 -52.50 8.68
N GLU A 284 -11.33 -53.72 9.20
CA GLU A 284 -10.12 -54.53 9.47
C GLU A 284 -9.30 -54.74 8.21
N GLY A 285 -8.01 -54.45 8.31
CA GLY A 285 -7.06 -54.53 7.19
C GLY A 285 -7.11 -53.38 6.17
N VAL A 286 -7.92 -52.35 6.44
CA VAL A 286 -8.05 -51.19 5.58
C VAL A 286 -7.66 -49.91 6.35
N GLY A 287 -6.87 -49.04 5.71
CA GLY A 287 -6.49 -47.74 6.28
C GLY A 287 -5.42 -47.83 7.39
N ILE A 288 -5.23 -46.74 8.08
CA ILE A 288 -4.24 -46.63 9.18
C ILE A 288 -4.94 -46.62 10.54
N PRO A 289 -4.32 -47.28 11.56
CA PRO A 289 -4.94 -47.46 12.87
C PRO A 289 -5.06 -46.19 13.71
N ALA A 290 -4.28 -45.17 13.41
CA ALA A 290 -4.31 -43.91 14.12
C ALA A 290 -3.84 -42.78 13.18
N GLY A 291 -4.33 -41.56 13.42
CA GLY A 291 -3.91 -40.40 12.64
C GLY A 291 -4.63 -39.13 13.11
N THR A 292 -4.19 -38.02 12.56
CA THR A 292 -4.78 -36.71 12.86
C THR A 292 -5.94 -36.40 11.90
N VAL A 293 -7.04 -35.97 12.44
CA VAL A 293 -8.10 -35.28 11.68
C VAL A 293 -7.90 -33.79 11.83
N THR A 294 -7.93 -33.09 10.70
CA THR A 294 -7.91 -31.61 10.65
C THR A 294 -9.28 -31.13 10.21
N LEU A 295 -9.82 -30.17 10.94
CA LEU A 295 -11.10 -29.51 10.67
C LEU A 295 -10.80 -28.02 10.41
N ASP A 296 -10.87 -27.60 9.15
CA ASP A 296 -10.68 -26.21 8.75
C ASP A 296 -12.06 -25.53 8.72
N ALA A 297 -12.42 -24.92 9.85
CA ALA A 297 -13.70 -24.26 10.03
C ALA A 297 -13.67 -22.82 9.52
N VAL A 298 -14.77 -22.40 8.90
CA VAL A 298 -14.96 -21.06 8.33
C VAL A 298 -16.22 -20.45 8.94
N SER A 299 -16.13 -19.20 9.42
CA SER A 299 -17.29 -18.44 9.89
C SER A 299 -18.08 -17.81 8.75
N ALA A 300 -19.27 -17.27 9.05
CA ALA A 300 -20.05 -16.49 8.09
C ALA A 300 -19.34 -15.19 7.62
N GLU A 301 -18.32 -14.76 8.35
CA GLU A 301 -17.47 -13.61 8.02
C GLU A 301 -16.17 -14.04 7.29
N GLU A 302 -16.14 -15.28 6.77
CA GLU A 302 -15.00 -15.87 6.05
C GLU A 302 -13.71 -15.98 6.89
N LEU A 303 -13.82 -15.89 8.21
CA LEU A 303 -12.69 -16.14 9.11
C LEU A 303 -12.46 -17.63 9.25
N THR A 304 -11.20 -18.07 9.23
CA THR A 304 -10.82 -19.49 9.26
C THR A 304 -10.06 -19.85 10.53
N GLU A 305 -10.34 -21.01 11.09
CA GLU A 305 -9.58 -21.61 12.19
C GLU A 305 -9.45 -23.12 11.98
N SER A 306 -8.26 -23.67 12.23
CA SER A 306 -7.97 -25.09 12.06
C SER A 306 -7.95 -25.79 13.43
N PHE A 307 -8.67 -26.90 13.54
CA PHE A 307 -8.72 -27.72 14.73
C PHE A 307 -8.18 -29.10 14.40
N GLU A 308 -7.32 -29.63 15.26
CA GLU A 308 -6.75 -30.95 15.10
C GLU A 308 -7.19 -31.86 16.24
N THR A 309 -7.52 -33.09 15.91
CA THR A 309 -7.79 -34.14 16.88
C THR A 309 -7.18 -35.48 16.44
N GLN A 310 -6.82 -36.30 17.41
CA GLN A 310 -6.24 -37.62 17.15
C GLN A 310 -7.31 -38.69 17.14
N LEU A 311 -7.32 -39.51 16.10
CA LEU A 311 -8.14 -40.70 16.02
C LEU A 311 -7.26 -41.93 16.27
N SER A 312 -7.78 -42.93 17.00
CA SER A 312 -7.09 -44.20 17.19
C SER A 312 -8.03 -45.37 17.35
N LEU A 313 -7.59 -46.55 16.89
CA LEU A 313 -8.28 -47.81 17.15
C LEU A 313 -7.89 -48.35 18.53
N LYS A 314 -8.90 -48.95 19.22
CA LYS A 314 -8.68 -49.63 20.49
C LYS A 314 -8.03 -51.01 20.23
N GLY A 315 -7.02 -51.34 20.98
CA GLY A 315 -6.46 -52.70 20.99
C GLY A 315 -5.40 -52.97 19.90
N ILE A 316 -5.02 -51.95 19.11
CA ILE A 316 -3.76 -52.04 18.35
C ILE A 316 -2.65 -51.63 19.32
N ALA A 317 -2.11 -52.64 20.01
CA ALA A 317 -0.95 -52.42 20.85
C ALA A 317 0.20 -51.90 19.99
N THR A 318 0.74 -50.75 20.36
CA THR A 318 2.01 -50.27 19.80
C THR A 318 3.14 -51.19 20.29
N GLY A 319 4.33 -51.16 19.64
CA GLY A 319 5.46 -51.92 20.11
C GLY A 319 5.77 -51.69 21.59
N ASP A 320 5.51 -50.48 22.10
CA ASP A 320 5.71 -50.10 23.50
C ASP A 320 4.68 -50.75 24.43
N ASP A 321 3.40 -50.90 23.98
CA ASP A 321 2.36 -51.58 24.73
C ASP A 321 2.65 -53.07 24.86
N PHE A 322 3.20 -53.73 23.84
CA PHE A 322 3.68 -55.12 23.92
C PHE A 322 4.82 -55.29 24.89
N VAL A 323 5.75 -54.34 24.92
CA VAL A 323 6.88 -54.34 25.86
C VAL A 323 6.37 -54.15 27.30
N ALA A 324 5.44 -53.21 27.51
CA ALA A 324 4.85 -52.94 28.82
C ALA A 324 4.01 -54.14 29.32
N PHE A 325 3.22 -54.77 28.44
CA PHE A 325 2.48 -55.99 28.79
C PHE A 325 3.40 -57.15 29.10
N GLY A 326 4.42 -57.41 28.28
CA GLY A 326 5.40 -58.47 28.53
C GLY A 326 6.16 -58.26 29.83
N LYS A 327 6.49 -57.05 30.20
CA LYS A 327 7.12 -56.69 31.46
C LYS A 327 6.18 -56.90 32.65
N ALA A 328 4.90 -56.45 32.52
CA ALA A 328 3.89 -56.65 33.56
C ALA A 328 3.57 -58.15 33.82
N VAL A 329 3.53 -58.98 32.78
CA VAL A 329 3.34 -60.42 32.90
C VAL A 329 4.56 -61.12 33.59
N THR A 330 5.77 -60.71 33.22
CA THR A 330 7.01 -61.26 33.86
C THR A 330 7.18 -60.79 35.30
N GLU A 331 6.66 -59.63 35.67
CA GLU A 331 6.72 -59.11 37.05
C GLU A 331 5.57 -59.67 37.91
N ALA A 332 4.39 -60.03 37.33
CA ALA A 332 3.22 -60.52 38.07
C ALA A 332 3.26 -62.03 38.36
N ALA A 333 3.81 -62.83 37.45
CA ALA A 333 4.00 -64.25 37.65
C ALA A 333 5.15 -64.74 36.77
N PRO A 334 6.18 -65.40 37.33
CA PRO A 334 7.21 -66.02 36.52
C PRO A 334 6.57 -67.04 35.59
N LEU A 335 7.02 -67.12 34.35
CA LEU A 335 6.50 -68.02 33.31
C LEU A 335 6.48 -69.49 33.76
N ASP A 336 7.31 -69.87 34.72
CA ASP A 336 7.40 -71.20 35.32
C ASP A 336 6.18 -71.59 36.18
N GLU A 337 5.45 -70.60 36.73
CA GLU A 337 4.19 -70.88 37.47
C GLU A 337 3.02 -71.08 36.53
N PHE A 338 2.94 -70.42 35.39
CA PHE A 338 1.88 -70.61 34.41
C PHE A 338 1.92 -71.96 33.69
N MET A 339 3.08 -72.57 33.60
CA MET A 339 3.28 -73.87 32.95
C MET A 339 2.96 -75.07 33.90
N GLN A 340 2.78 -74.82 35.19
CA GLN A 340 2.50 -75.89 36.17
C GLN A 340 0.98 -76.12 36.45
N GLU A 341 0.10 -75.21 36.07
CA GLU A 341 -1.35 -75.40 36.29
C GLU A 341 -2.07 -76.05 35.10
N GLY A 342 -1.38 -76.42 34.04
CA GLY A 342 -1.89 -77.01 32.79
C GLY A 342 -1.70 -78.55 32.63
N THR A 343 -1.47 -79.31 33.72
CA THR A 343 -1.38 -80.76 33.68
C THR A 343 -2.39 -81.41 34.55
#